data_632b0886e403ff2e4a3d71e8a98546c9
#
_entry.id   632b0886e403ff2e4a3d71e8a98546c9
#
_cell.length_a   1.000
_cell.length_b   1.000
_cell.length_c   1.000
_cell.angle_alpha   90.00
_cell.angle_beta   90.00
_cell.angle_gamma   90.00
#
_symmetry.space_group_name_H-M   'P 1'
#
loop_
_entity.id
_entity.type
_entity.pdbx_description
1 polymer ?
#
loop_
_entity_poly.entity_id
_entity_poly.type
_entity_poly.pdbx_seq_one_letter_code
_entity_poly.pdbx_strand_id
1 'polypeptide(L)'
;DEYMQIQNRLMEEQISLWKNCELGRHLLGNKKLSCVEEFRESFPLTTYSDYADTLLMRRGDMLPDTPVIWIQTTWEGGKHPIKLAPYTRSMLDTYRHNLLSTMMMASARKKGDFDLKRGDRILYGGAPLPYATGLMPSLFDEDINFTWLPDSNTNSDLSFSQRIKKGFAMAMSGGVDFFFGIGSVANYITENFGKSSGGGHRGLRVSPGNAVRYLRAKYISRRDGRPIVPGDVFRLKAFFFAGTDAKCYRDRLTRAWGIAPVELA
;
A
#
# COMPACT_ATOMS: atom_id res chain seq x y z
N ASP A 1 -26.21 -16.74 11.71
CA ASP A 1 -25.41 -15.51 11.78
C ASP A 1 -25.22 -14.93 10.39
N GLU A 2 -25.57 -13.68 10.20
CA GLU A 2 -25.48 -12.97 8.90
C GLU A 2 -24.08 -13.04 8.29
N TYR A 3 -23.03 -12.93 9.11
CA TYR A 3 -21.65 -13.07 8.66
C TYR A 3 -21.39 -14.42 7.98
N MET A 4 -21.80 -15.53 8.56
CA MET A 4 -21.60 -16.87 7.99
C MET A 4 -22.41 -17.09 6.72
N GLN A 5 -23.60 -16.50 6.62
CA GLN A 5 -24.40 -16.53 5.40
C GLN A 5 -23.71 -15.80 4.25
N ILE A 6 -23.13 -14.62 4.53
CA ILE A 6 -22.33 -13.86 3.54
C ILE A 6 -21.11 -14.68 3.12
N GLN A 7 -20.35 -15.26 4.05
CA GLN A 7 -19.18 -16.07 3.74
C GLN A 7 -19.50 -17.29 2.89
N ASN A 8 -20.57 -18.02 3.22
CA ASN A 8 -21.00 -19.19 2.45
C ASN A 8 -21.42 -18.80 1.03
N ARG A 9 -22.20 -17.74 0.87
CA ARG A 9 -22.57 -17.22 -0.46
C ARG A 9 -21.35 -16.86 -1.30
N LEU A 10 -20.38 -16.12 -0.72
CA LEU A 10 -19.14 -15.77 -1.42
C LEU A 10 -18.34 -17.01 -1.82
N MET A 11 -18.26 -18.04 -0.97
CA MET A 11 -17.60 -19.28 -1.28
C MET A 11 -18.30 -20.04 -2.41
N GLU A 12 -19.63 -20.10 -2.41
CA GLU A 12 -20.42 -20.72 -3.48
C GLU A 12 -20.19 -20.02 -4.83
N GLU A 13 -20.18 -18.70 -4.83
CA GLU A 13 -19.86 -17.89 -6.00
C GLU A 13 -18.43 -18.18 -6.52
N GLN A 14 -17.44 -18.24 -5.63
CA GLN A 14 -16.06 -18.58 -5.99
C GLN A 14 -15.95 -20.02 -6.53
N ILE A 15 -16.55 -20.99 -5.87
CA ILE A 15 -16.57 -22.39 -6.35
C ILE A 15 -17.20 -22.46 -7.75
N SER A 16 -18.29 -21.73 -7.99
CA SER A 16 -18.93 -21.66 -9.30
C SER A 16 -18.01 -21.08 -10.39
N LEU A 17 -17.28 -20.01 -10.09
CA LEU A 17 -16.34 -19.38 -11.02
C LEU A 17 -15.18 -20.34 -11.33
N TRP A 18 -14.54 -20.91 -10.31
CA TRP A 18 -13.35 -21.72 -10.49
C TRP A 18 -13.64 -23.06 -11.14
N LYS A 19 -14.74 -23.75 -10.83
CA LYS A 19 -15.09 -25.00 -11.48
C LYS A 19 -15.34 -24.86 -13.00
N ASN A 20 -15.65 -23.65 -13.46
CA ASN A 20 -15.96 -23.39 -14.86
C ASN A 20 -14.74 -22.90 -15.67
N CYS A 21 -13.63 -22.52 -15.05
CA CYS A 21 -12.41 -22.13 -15.74
C CYS A 21 -11.45 -23.33 -15.96
N GLU A 22 -10.50 -23.16 -16.88
CA GLU A 22 -9.57 -24.23 -17.24
C GLU A 22 -8.61 -24.56 -16.10
N LEU A 23 -8.05 -23.55 -15.44
CA LEU A 23 -7.16 -23.76 -14.29
C LEU A 23 -7.89 -24.45 -13.13
N GLY A 24 -9.11 -24.04 -12.83
CA GLY A 24 -9.91 -24.67 -11.78
C GLY A 24 -10.22 -26.13 -12.09
N ARG A 25 -10.58 -26.46 -13.33
CA ARG A 25 -10.76 -27.85 -13.78
C ARG A 25 -9.48 -28.68 -13.67
N HIS A 26 -8.34 -28.08 -13.99
CA HIS A 26 -7.05 -28.75 -13.84
C HIS A 26 -6.75 -29.08 -12.37
N LEU A 27 -6.99 -28.14 -11.46
CA LEU A 27 -6.77 -28.34 -10.02
C LEU A 27 -7.78 -29.30 -9.38
N LEU A 28 -9.02 -29.30 -9.85
CA LEU A 28 -10.06 -30.20 -9.36
C LEU A 28 -9.92 -31.62 -9.89
N GLY A 29 -9.32 -31.80 -11.07
CA GLY A 29 -9.32 -33.08 -11.79
C GLY A 29 -10.75 -33.52 -12.09
N ASN A 30 -11.08 -34.75 -11.72
CA ASN A 30 -12.41 -35.35 -11.95
C ASN A 30 -13.41 -35.09 -10.83
N LYS A 31 -13.06 -34.29 -9.83
CA LYS A 31 -13.93 -34.01 -8.68
C LYS A 31 -15.02 -33.00 -9.07
N LYS A 32 -16.25 -33.29 -8.64
CA LYS A 32 -17.38 -32.40 -8.79
C LYS A 32 -17.58 -31.69 -7.45
N LEU A 33 -17.64 -30.38 -7.47
CA LEU A 33 -17.95 -29.57 -6.30
C LEU A 33 -19.29 -28.88 -6.50
N SER A 34 -20.20 -29.09 -5.57
CA SER A 34 -21.53 -28.46 -5.57
C SER A 34 -21.78 -27.55 -4.36
N CYS A 35 -21.03 -27.74 -3.28
CA CYS A 35 -21.18 -26.96 -2.06
C CYS A 35 -19.85 -26.68 -1.36
N VAL A 36 -19.90 -25.85 -0.33
CA VAL A 36 -18.73 -25.42 0.46
C VAL A 36 -18.09 -26.59 1.21
N GLU A 37 -18.91 -27.51 1.72
CA GLU A 37 -18.47 -28.68 2.45
C GLU A 37 -17.64 -29.61 1.56
N GLU A 38 -18.14 -29.94 0.36
CA GLU A 38 -17.42 -30.74 -0.62
C GLU A 38 -16.10 -30.07 -1.05
N PHE A 39 -16.08 -28.75 -1.16
CA PHE A 39 -14.85 -28.02 -1.45
C PHE A 39 -13.82 -28.21 -0.33
N ARG A 40 -14.21 -28.07 0.93
CA ARG A 40 -13.32 -28.22 2.08
C ARG A 40 -12.76 -29.64 2.22
N GLU A 41 -13.55 -30.65 1.91
CA GLU A 41 -13.16 -32.03 2.03
C GLU A 41 -12.32 -32.52 0.84
N SER A 42 -12.60 -32.00 -0.34
CA SER A 42 -12.11 -32.57 -1.60
C SER A 42 -11.01 -31.74 -2.27
N PHE A 43 -11.00 -30.41 -2.07
CA PHE A 43 -10.02 -29.57 -2.74
C PHE A 43 -8.66 -29.66 -2.02
N PRO A 44 -7.57 -29.95 -2.76
CA PRO A 44 -6.25 -30.05 -2.15
C PRO A 44 -5.73 -28.69 -1.71
N LEU A 45 -4.89 -28.66 -0.68
CA LEU A 45 -4.09 -27.48 -0.38
C LEU A 45 -3.13 -27.22 -1.52
N THR A 46 -3.14 -26.02 -2.04
CA THR A 46 -2.30 -25.60 -3.17
C THR A 46 -1.23 -24.61 -2.74
N THR A 47 -0.14 -24.62 -3.48
CA THR A 47 0.95 -23.66 -3.38
C THR A 47 1.06 -22.90 -4.70
N TYR A 48 1.86 -21.85 -4.73
CA TYR A 48 2.10 -21.14 -5.99
C TYR A 48 2.62 -22.04 -7.11
N SER A 49 3.37 -23.09 -6.77
CA SER A 49 3.91 -24.02 -7.76
C SER A 49 2.85 -24.79 -8.55
N ASP A 50 1.66 -24.98 -7.98
CA ASP A 50 0.59 -25.73 -8.62
C ASP A 50 -0.07 -24.98 -9.79
N TYR A 51 0.09 -23.66 -9.85
CA TYR A 51 -0.45 -22.80 -10.90
C TYR A 51 0.57 -21.82 -11.48
N ALA A 52 1.85 -21.96 -11.10
CA ALA A 52 2.91 -21.04 -11.50
C ALA A 52 3.05 -20.91 -13.02
N ASP A 53 2.99 -22.03 -13.77
CA ASP A 53 3.13 -22.00 -15.22
C ASP A 53 2.01 -21.18 -15.89
N THR A 54 0.78 -21.31 -15.42
CA THR A 54 -0.36 -20.52 -15.90
C THR A 54 -0.14 -19.05 -15.62
N LEU A 55 0.28 -18.68 -14.40
CA LEU A 55 0.43 -17.29 -13.99
C LEU A 55 1.67 -16.62 -14.58
N LEU A 56 2.82 -17.32 -14.60
CA LEU A 56 4.05 -16.79 -15.17
C LEU A 56 3.96 -16.59 -16.68
N MET A 57 3.21 -17.44 -17.39
CA MET A 57 2.90 -17.29 -18.81
C MET A 57 1.74 -16.30 -19.08
N ARG A 58 1.14 -15.72 -18.04
CA ARG A 58 0.00 -14.80 -18.12
C ARG A 58 -1.19 -15.37 -18.91
N ARG A 59 -1.49 -16.64 -18.70
CA ARG A 59 -2.61 -17.34 -19.34
C ARG A 59 -3.95 -16.90 -18.72
N GLY A 60 -4.36 -15.66 -19.03
CA GLY A 60 -5.64 -15.10 -18.58
C GLY A 60 -6.86 -15.90 -19.09
N ASP A 61 -6.71 -16.57 -20.23
CA ASP A 61 -7.69 -17.45 -20.81
C ASP A 61 -8.05 -18.67 -19.95
N MET A 62 -7.13 -19.09 -19.08
CA MET A 62 -7.35 -20.22 -18.15
C MET A 62 -8.04 -19.79 -16.84
N LEU A 63 -8.15 -18.50 -16.57
CA LEU A 63 -8.65 -17.94 -15.31
C LEU A 63 -10.17 -17.76 -15.33
N PRO A 64 -10.81 -17.65 -14.15
CA PRO A 64 -12.28 -17.50 -14.06
C PRO A 64 -12.78 -16.13 -14.54
N ASP A 65 -11.91 -15.12 -14.60
CA ASP A 65 -12.22 -13.78 -15.10
C ASP A 65 -10.97 -13.16 -15.75
N THR A 66 -11.18 -12.17 -16.61
CA THR A 66 -10.11 -11.53 -17.38
C THR A 66 -9.30 -10.58 -16.49
N PRO A 67 -7.99 -10.80 -16.36
CA PRO A 67 -7.13 -9.88 -15.62
C PRO A 67 -7.05 -8.50 -16.28
N VAL A 68 -7.24 -7.46 -15.48
CA VAL A 68 -7.02 -6.06 -15.90
C VAL A 68 -5.54 -5.70 -15.79
N ILE A 69 -4.87 -6.24 -14.76
CA ILE A 69 -3.44 -5.99 -14.52
C ILE A 69 -2.78 -7.22 -13.90
N TRP A 70 -1.50 -7.39 -14.19
CA TRP A 70 -0.65 -8.41 -13.60
C TRP A 70 0.32 -7.77 -12.62
N ILE A 71 0.22 -8.15 -11.36
CA ILE A 71 1.06 -7.68 -10.28
C ILE A 71 2.20 -8.65 -10.04
N GLN A 72 3.38 -8.11 -9.86
CA GLN A 72 4.57 -8.85 -9.50
C GLN A 72 4.84 -8.75 -8.01
N THR A 73 5.17 -9.88 -7.39
CA THR A 73 5.74 -9.91 -6.04
C THR A 73 7.12 -10.51 -6.08
N THR A 74 8.00 -10.09 -5.20
CA THR A 74 9.29 -10.72 -4.97
C THR A 74 9.20 -11.61 -3.75
N TRP A 75 9.85 -12.76 -3.82
CA TRP A 75 10.00 -13.68 -2.71
C TRP A 75 11.48 -14.02 -2.56
N GLU A 76 12.01 -13.80 -1.38
CA GLU A 76 13.39 -14.18 -1.07
C GLU A 76 13.46 -15.69 -0.80
N GLY A 77 13.91 -16.42 -1.78
CA GLY A 77 14.08 -17.88 -1.71
C GLY A 77 12.93 -18.70 -2.30
N GLY A 78 13.23 -19.95 -2.62
CA GLY A 78 12.30 -20.91 -3.22
C GLY A 78 12.37 -21.01 -4.74
N LYS A 79 11.55 -21.92 -5.28
CA LYS A 79 11.55 -22.27 -6.71
C LYS A 79 11.14 -21.11 -7.64
N HIS A 80 10.31 -20.18 -7.12
CA HIS A 80 9.77 -19.05 -7.90
C HIS A 80 10.14 -17.74 -7.23
N PRO A 81 11.32 -17.15 -7.55
CA PRO A 81 11.77 -15.88 -6.96
C PRO A 81 10.89 -14.70 -7.35
N ILE A 82 10.20 -14.80 -8.47
CA ILE A 82 9.20 -13.84 -8.94
C ILE A 82 7.88 -14.57 -9.03
N LYS A 83 6.83 -13.97 -8.46
CA LYS A 83 5.46 -14.44 -8.58
C LYS A 83 4.62 -13.40 -9.29
N LEU A 84 3.76 -13.83 -10.21
CA LEU A 84 2.76 -12.99 -10.84
C LEU A 84 1.39 -13.32 -10.27
N ALA A 85 0.61 -12.29 -10.00
CA ALA A 85 -0.78 -12.41 -9.56
C ALA A 85 -1.69 -11.62 -10.50
N PRO A 86 -2.73 -12.24 -11.07
CA PRO A 86 -3.73 -11.54 -11.86
C PRO A 86 -4.67 -10.74 -10.95
N TYR A 87 -4.99 -9.53 -11.33
CA TYR A 87 -6.03 -8.73 -10.68
C TYR A 87 -7.14 -8.44 -11.66
N THR A 88 -8.34 -8.88 -11.34
CA THR A 88 -9.57 -8.58 -12.09
C THR A 88 -10.17 -7.25 -11.64
N ARG A 89 -11.19 -6.76 -12.35
CA ARG A 89 -11.88 -5.52 -11.96
C ARG A 89 -12.48 -5.64 -10.54
N SER A 90 -13.17 -6.74 -10.25
CA SER A 90 -13.78 -6.98 -8.93
C SER A 90 -12.75 -7.06 -7.80
N MET A 91 -11.58 -7.65 -8.06
CA MET A 91 -10.48 -7.67 -7.09
C MET A 91 -9.92 -6.27 -6.83
N LEU A 92 -9.75 -5.44 -7.87
CA LEU A 92 -9.30 -4.05 -7.72
C LEU A 92 -10.32 -3.22 -6.94
N ASP A 93 -11.61 -3.38 -7.20
CA ASP A 93 -12.67 -2.69 -6.47
C ASP A 93 -12.70 -3.10 -4.98
N THR A 94 -12.55 -4.38 -4.69
CA THR A 94 -12.43 -4.89 -3.31
C THR A 94 -11.19 -4.33 -2.62
N TYR A 95 -10.06 -4.33 -3.31
CA TYR A 95 -8.80 -3.77 -2.78
C TYR A 95 -8.93 -2.28 -2.48
N ARG A 96 -9.56 -1.52 -3.38
CA ARG A 96 -9.86 -0.09 -3.19
C ARG A 96 -10.72 0.15 -1.94
N HIS A 97 -11.83 -0.58 -1.78
CA HIS A 97 -12.70 -0.45 -0.62
C HIS A 97 -11.99 -0.80 0.70
N ASN A 98 -11.17 -1.84 0.70
CA ASN A 98 -10.41 -2.25 1.87
C ASN A 98 -9.39 -1.18 2.28
N LEU A 99 -8.65 -0.63 1.33
CA LEU A 99 -7.68 0.43 1.58
C LEU A 99 -8.36 1.70 2.08
N LEU A 100 -9.47 2.11 1.45
CA LEU A 100 -10.24 3.28 1.86
C LEU A 100 -10.76 3.12 3.30
N SER A 101 -11.36 1.97 3.60
CA SER A 101 -11.83 1.64 4.95
C SER A 101 -10.70 1.68 5.97
N THR A 102 -9.54 1.15 5.62
CA THR A 102 -8.34 1.19 6.47
C THR A 102 -7.88 2.63 6.72
N MET A 103 -7.88 3.49 5.70
CA MET A 103 -7.52 4.90 5.85
C MET A 103 -8.52 5.65 6.73
N MET A 104 -9.81 5.38 6.57
CA MET A 104 -10.87 5.95 7.42
C MET A 104 -10.67 5.52 8.88
N MET A 105 -10.50 4.23 9.14
CA MET A 105 -10.32 3.70 10.49
C MET A 105 -9.03 4.21 11.15
N ALA A 106 -7.92 4.27 10.43
CA ALA A 106 -6.64 4.71 10.96
C ALA A 106 -6.59 6.22 11.25
N SER A 107 -7.39 7.03 10.55
CA SER A 107 -7.53 8.46 10.81
C SER A 107 -8.61 8.79 11.85
N ALA A 108 -9.38 7.80 12.28
CA ALA A 108 -10.46 7.97 13.25
C ALA A 108 -9.90 8.26 14.65
N ARG A 109 -10.45 9.27 15.31
CA ARG A 109 -10.15 9.61 16.70
C ARG A 109 -11.16 9.02 17.68
N LYS A 110 -12.38 8.82 17.23
CA LYS A 110 -13.48 8.17 17.95
C LYS A 110 -14.44 7.54 16.93
N LYS A 111 -15.39 6.75 17.38
CA LYS A 111 -16.40 6.13 16.51
C LYS A 111 -17.15 7.18 15.67
N GLY A 112 -17.13 7.01 14.37
CA GLY A 112 -17.81 7.89 13.40
C GLY A 112 -17.06 9.21 13.08
N ASP A 113 -15.87 9.42 13.62
CA ASP A 113 -15.08 10.65 13.41
C ASP A 113 -13.77 10.30 12.70
N PHE A 114 -13.78 10.28 11.40
CA PHE A 114 -12.59 10.06 10.58
C PHE A 114 -12.16 11.35 9.86
N ASP A 115 -10.85 11.52 9.67
CA ASP A 115 -10.28 12.69 9.04
C ASP A 115 -9.66 12.33 7.67
N LEU A 116 -10.54 12.13 6.69
CA LEU A 116 -10.18 11.86 5.31
C LEU A 116 -10.87 12.88 4.41
N LYS A 117 -10.10 13.60 3.58
CA LYS A 117 -10.60 14.71 2.75
C LYS A 117 -10.08 14.64 1.33
N ARG A 118 -10.85 15.14 0.39
CA ARG A 118 -10.36 15.39 -0.96
C ARG A 118 -9.13 16.28 -0.95
N GLY A 119 -8.14 15.92 -1.76
CA GLY A 119 -6.89 16.67 -1.86
C GLY A 119 -5.90 16.40 -0.72
N ASP A 120 -6.20 15.51 0.22
CA ASP A 120 -5.23 15.08 1.22
C ASP A 120 -3.94 14.62 0.55
N ARG A 121 -2.82 15.00 1.13
CA ARG A 121 -1.49 14.82 0.56
C ARG A 121 -0.86 13.54 1.11
N ILE A 122 -0.52 12.63 0.22
CA ILE A 122 0.06 11.33 0.57
C ILE A 122 1.53 11.29 0.17
N LEU A 123 2.43 11.24 1.14
CA LEU A 123 3.84 10.94 0.85
C LEU A 123 3.96 9.45 0.55
N TYR A 124 4.28 9.16 -0.73
CA TYR A 124 4.29 7.82 -1.26
C TYR A 124 5.70 7.25 -1.36
N GLY A 125 5.99 6.28 -0.52
CA GLY A 125 7.25 5.56 -0.46
C GLY A 125 7.14 4.08 -0.88
N GLY A 126 6.11 3.73 -1.68
CA GLY A 126 5.93 2.38 -2.23
C GLY A 126 6.69 2.15 -3.53
N ALA A 127 6.92 0.89 -3.87
CA ALA A 127 7.45 0.50 -5.17
C ALA A 127 6.39 0.76 -6.27
N PRO A 128 6.80 1.23 -7.46
CA PRO A 128 5.87 1.47 -8.56
C PRO A 128 5.32 0.16 -9.14
N LEU A 129 4.36 0.26 -10.05
CA LEU A 129 3.98 -0.89 -10.89
C LEU A 129 5.23 -1.52 -11.53
N PRO A 130 5.28 -2.82 -11.66
CA PRO A 130 4.21 -3.82 -11.48
C PRO A 130 4.04 -4.37 -10.05
N TYR A 131 4.63 -3.76 -9.03
CA TYR A 131 4.46 -4.21 -7.64
C TYR A 131 3.09 -3.80 -7.07
N ALA A 132 2.55 -4.59 -6.13
CA ALA A 132 1.22 -4.36 -5.54
C ALA A 132 1.09 -2.97 -4.89
N THR A 133 2.14 -2.48 -4.24
CA THR A 133 2.15 -1.11 -3.70
C THR A 133 1.94 -0.04 -4.78
N GLY A 134 2.35 -0.30 -6.03
CA GLY A 134 2.17 0.60 -7.16
C GLY A 134 0.72 0.78 -7.63
N LEU A 135 -0.20 -0.06 -7.17
CA LEU A 135 -1.63 0.08 -7.47
C LEU A 135 -2.27 1.27 -6.75
N MET A 136 -1.78 1.63 -5.56
CA MET A 136 -2.42 2.64 -4.71
C MET A 136 -2.77 3.95 -5.43
N PRO A 137 -1.86 4.61 -6.17
CA PRO A 137 -2.20 5.87 -6.82
C PRO A 137 -3.35 5.77 -7.82
N SER A 138 -3.42 4.68 -8.59
CA SER A 138 -4.44 4.49 -9.63
C SER A 138 -5.81 4.06 -9.09
N LEU A 139 -5.89 3.59 -7.84
CA LEU A 139 -7.15 3.10 -7.27
C LEU A 139 -8.08 4.20 -6.79
N PHE A 140 -7.57 5.40 -6.51
CA PHE A 140 -8.33 6.47 -5.83
C PHE A 140 -8.62 7.69 -6.70
N ASP A 141 -8.19 7.70 -7.95
CA ASP A 141 -8.33 8.88 -8.83
C ASP A 141 -9.79 9.31 -9.04
N GLU A 142 -10.72 8.36 -9.04
CA GLU A 142 -12.13 8.64 -9.29
C GLU A 142 -12.91 9.10 -8.04
N ASP A 143 -12.53 8.62 -6.84
CA ASP A 143 -13.34 8.82 -5.63
C ASP A 143 -12.91 10.02 -4.79
N ILE A 144 -11.64 10.08 -4.43
CA ILE A 144 -11.16 11.03 -3.39
C ILE A 144 -10.18 12.04 -3.93
N ASN A 145 -9.55 11.79 -5.07
CA ASN A 145 -8.59 12.68 -5.71
C ASN A 145 -7.48 13.15 -4.73
N PHE A 146 -6.73 12.19 -4.20
CA PHE A 146 -5.57 12.46 -3.36
C PHE A 146 -4.45 13.16 -4.13
N THR A 147 -3.67 13.97 -3.43
CA THR A 147 -2.43 14.54 -3.97
C THR A 147 -1.26 13.62 -3.63
N TRP A 148 -0.80 12.83 -4.58
CA TRP A 148 0.34 11.93 -4.41
C TRP A 148 1.67 12.67 -4.47
N LEU A 149 2.60 12.34 -3.58
CA LEU A 149 3.91 12.95 -3.48
C LEU A 149 5.02 11.89 -3.60
N PRO A 150 5.69 11.75 -4.75
CA PRO A 150 5.44 12.47 -6.00
C PRO A 150 4.22 11.90 -6.74
N ASP A 151 3.68 12.66 -7.66
CA ASP A 151 2.65 12.20 -8.58
C ASP A 151 3.19 11.00 -9.40
N SER A 152 2.44 9.90 -9.39
CA SER A 152 2.83 8.65 -10.05
C SER A 152 2.87 8.78 -11.57
N ASN A 153 1.99 9.60 -12.16
CA ASN A 153 1.82 9.70 -13.60
C ASN A 153 2.89 10.55 -14.28
N THR A 154 3.43 11.55 -13.58
CA THR A 154 4.42 12.50 -14.13
C THR A 154 5.86 12.11 -13.88
N ASN A 155 6.14 10.97 -13.24
CA ASN A 155 7.48 10.62 -12.76
C ASN A 155 7.89 9.17 -13.09
N SER A 156 7.36 8.61 -14.18
CA SER A 156 7.68 7.24 -14.65
C SER A 156 9.18 7.02 -14.87
N ASP A 157 9.89 8.04 -15.33
CA ASP A 157 11.30 7.94 -15.74
C ASP A 157 12.29 8.10 -14.58
N LEU A 158 11.81 8.45 -13.38
CA LEU A 158 12.65 8.61 -12.22
C LEU A 158 12.98 7.26 -11.57
N SER A 159 14.23 7.08 -11.18
CA SER A 159 14.62 5.96 -10.32
C SER A 159 13.86 6.02 -8.98
N PHE A 160 13.75 4.87 -8.30
CA PHE A 160 13.08 4.80 -7.00
C PHE A 160 13.63 5.81 -5.99
N SER A 161 14.96 5.93 -5.90
CA SER A 161 15.62 6.91 -5.00
C SER A 161 15.30 8.36 -5.36
N GLN A 162 15.24 8.69 -6.65
CA GLN A 162 14.87 10.03 -7.11
C GLN A 162 13.40 10.35 -6.81
N ARG A 163 12.51 9.37 -6.96
CA ARG A 163 11.10 9.52 -6.60
C ARG A 163 10.92 9.82 -5.11
N ILE A 164 11.59 9.06 -4.24
CA ILE A 164 11.55 9.30 -2.79
C ILE A 164 12.05 10.71 -2.44
N LYS A 165 13.18 11.13 -3.01
CA LYS A 165 13.74 12.48 -2.79
C LYS A 165 12.77 13.57 -3.26
N LYS A 166 12.16 13.40 -4.44
CA LYS A 166 11.19 14.36 -5.00
C LYS A 166 9.92 14.44 -4.14
N GLY A 167 9.35 13.29 -3.79
CA GLY A 167 8.18 13.24 -2.91
C GLY A 167 8.43 13.90 -1.56
N PHE A 168 9.59 13.65 -0.96
CA PHE A 168 10.00 14.29 0.27
C PHE A 168 10.14 15.82 0.12
N ALA A 169 10.77 16.30 -0.96
CA ALA A 169 10.86 17.75 -1.23
C ALA A 169 9.49 18.39 -1.37
N MET A 170 8.55 17.73 -2.06
CA MET A 170 7.16 18.21 -2.18
C MET A 170 6.42 18.20 -0.84
N ALA A 171 6.67 17.18 0.02
CA ALA A 171 6.12 17.13 1.38
C ALA A 171 6.65 18.29 2.24
N MET A 172 7.94 18.59 2.16
CA MET A 172 8.53 19.74 2.86
C MET A 172 7.93 21.07 2.41
N SER A 173 7.62 21.21 1.11
CA SER A 173 7.03 22.41 0.55
C SER A 173 5.57 22.63 0.98
N GLY A 174 4.72 21.62 0.84
CA GLY A 174 3.26 21.75 0.97
C GLY A 174 2.63 21.04 2.17
N GLY A 175 3.41 20.27 2.93
CA GLY A 175 2.90 19.39 3.99
C GLY A 175 2.52 18.01 3.49
N VAL A 176 2.12 17.17 4.44
CA VAL A 176 1.68 15.78 4.19
C VAL A 176 0.65 15.40 5.24
N ASP A 177 -0.40 14.71 4.81
CA ASP A 177 -1.50 14.23 5.65
C ASP A 177 -1.36 12.74 5.95
N PHE A 178 -0.91 11.96 4.97
CA PHE A 178 -0.69 10.52 5.11
C PHE A 178 0.69 10.13 4.60
N PHE A 179 1.29 9.15 5.23
CA PHE A 179 2.41 8.42 4.66
C PHE A 179 1.94 7.02 4.26
N PHE A 180 2.32 6.60 3.06
CA PHE A 180 2.18 5.23 2.60
C PHE A 180 3.48 4.77 1.95
N GLY A 181 4.06 3.65 2.42
CA GLY A 181 5.29 3.15 1.82
C GLY A 181 5.80 1.86 2.45
N ILE A 182 7.06 1.57 2.18
CA ILE A 182 7.79 0.42 2.73
C ILE A 182 8.48 0.87 4.03
N GLY A 183 8.52 0.01 5.03
CA GLY A 183 9.09 0.32 6.35
C GLY A 183 10.55 0.80 6.30
N SER A 184 11.40 0.17 5.49
CA SER A 184 12.78 0.58 5.26
C SER A 184 12.90 1.98 4.64
N VAL A 185 11.97 2.38 3.76
CA VAL A 185 11.93 3.72 3.18
C VAL A 185 11.56 4.76 4.22
N ALA A 186 10.55 4.48 5.05
CA ALA A 186 10.19 5.36 6.17
C ALA A 186 11.36 5.55 7.14
N ASN A 187 12.09 4.46 7.44
CA ASN A 187 13.29 4.51 8.26
C ASN A 187 14.39 5.35 7.62
N TYR A 188 14.66 5.15 6.32
CA TYR A 188 15.65 5.94 5.59
C TYR A 188 15.32 7.44 5.60
N ILE A 189 14.06 7.82 5.37
CA ILE A 189 13.61 9.21 5.47
C ILE A 189 13.86 9.74 6.88
N THR A 190 13.53 8.96 7.91
CA THR A 190 13.71 9.33 9.32
C THR A 190 15.17 9.61 9.66
N GLU A 191 16.09 8.72 9.25
CA GLU A 191 17.54 8.85 9.50
C GLU A 191 18.17 10.06 8.81
N ASN A 192 17.67 10.38 7.64
CA ASN A 192 18.23 11.45 6.81
C ASN A 192 17.43 12.75 6.90
N PHE A 193 16.40 12.82 7.77
CA PHE A 193 15.49 13.97 7.83
C PHE A 193 16.22 15.29 8.08
N GLY A 194 17.09 15.33 9.07
CA GLY A 194 17.85 16.53 9.42
C GLY A 194 18.80 16.99 8.32
N LYS A 195 19.42 16.06 7.60
CA LYS A 195 20.34 16.34 6.48
C LYS A 195 19.57 16.82 5.24
N SER A 196 18.45 16.17 4.93
CA SER A 196 17.62 16.50 3.77
C SER A 196 16.83 17.79 3.94
N SER A 197 16.45 18.13 5.17
CA SER A 197 15.72 19.37 5.47
C SER A 197 16.60 20.63 5.45
N GLY A 198 17.92 20.48 5.57
CA GLY A 198 18.89 21.60 5.53
C GLY A 198 19.40 21.96 4.13
N GLY A 199 19.26 21.07 3.16
CA GLY A 199 19.62 21.32 1.76
C GLY A 199 18.61 22.26 1.12
N GLY A 200 19.03 23.50 0.82
CA GLY A 200 18.18 24.49 0.18
C GLY A 200 17.53 23.95 -1.10
N HIS A 201 16.24 23.66 -1.03
CA HIS A 201 15.44 23.29 -2.19
C HIS A 201 15.23 24.55 -3.05
N ARG A 202 16.24 24.94 -3.84
CA ARG A 202 16.15 26.04 -4.79
C ARG A 202 14.96 25.78 -5.72
N GLY A 203 13.94 26.64 -5.64
CA GLY A 203 12.79 26.63 -6.54
C GLY A 203 11.47 26.08 -5.97
N LEU A 204 11.43 25.48 -4.78
CA LEU A 204 10.17 25.05 -4.16
C LEU A 204 9.59 26.19 -3.29
N ARG A 205 8.40 26.60 -3.61
CA ARG A 205 7.63 27.54 -2.76
C ARG A 205 7.14 26.78 -1.53
N VAL A 206 7.68 27.11 -0.36
CA VAL A 206 7.25 26.53 0.92
C VAL A 206 5.98 27.25 1.38
N SER A 207 4.94 26.49 1.73
CA SER A 207 3.71 27.11 2.27
C SER A 207 4.00 27.82 3.60
N PRO A 208 3.34 28.95 3.89
CA PRO A 208 3.58 29.70 5.13
C PRO A 208 3.46 28.84 6.39
N GLY A 209 2.46 27.94 6.43
CA GLY A 209 2.26 27.04 7.54
C GLY A 209 3.42 26.07 7.76
N ASN A 210 3.98 25.52 6.69
CA ASN A 210 5.14 24.62 6.79
C ASN A 210 6.42 25.39 7.15
N ALA A 211 6.59 26.59 6.64
CA ALA A 211 7.71 27.44 7.01
C ALA A 211 7.73 27.71 8.52
N VAL A 212 6.58 28.09 9.10
CA VAL A 212 6.44 28.30 10.55
C VAL A 212 6.73 27.03 11.34
N ARG A 213 6.20 25.86 10.92
CA ARG A 213 6.48 24.58 11.58
C ARG A 213 7.96 24.24 11.54
N TYR A 214 8.60 24.44 10.41
CA TYR A 214 10.03 24.15 10.25
C TYR A 214 10.91 25.09 11.10
N LEU A 215 10.58 26.38 11.19
CA LEU A 215 11.28 27.33 12.06
C LEU A 215 11.11 26.95 13.53
N ARG A 216 9.90 26.55 13.93
CA ARG A 216 9.63 26.03 15.28
C ARG A 216 10.44 24.77 15.54
N ALA A 217 10.47 23.84 14.60
CA ALA A 217 11.27 22.60 14.69
C ALA A 217 12.77 22.91 14.89
N LYS A 218 13.30 23.87 14.14
CA LYS A 218 14.69 24.35 14.30
C LYS A 218 14.95 24.92 15.69
N TYR A 219 14.03 25.74 16.20
CA TYR A 219 14.15 26.32 17.54
C TYR A 219 14.18 25.22 18.61
N ILE A 220 13.22 24.28 18.57
CA ILE A 220 13.14 23.15 19.50
C ILE A 220 14.41 22.27 19.42
N SER A 221 14.85 21.96 18.20
CA SER A 221 16.06 21.16 17.96
C SER A 221 17.30 21.79 18.60
N ARG A 222 17.46 23.13 18.48
CA ARG A 222 18.58 23.84 19.11
C ARG A 222 18.47 23.89 20.63
N ARG A 223 17.26 24.16 21.15
CA ARG A 223 17.00 24.20 22.58
C ARG A 223 17.27 22.86 23.26
N ASP A 224 16.80 21.78 22.64
CA ASP A 224 16.81 20.44 23.22
C ASP A 224 18.06 19.62 22.82
N GLY A 225 18.97 20.19 22.01
CA GLY A 225 20.20 19.52 21.56
C GLY A 225 19.98 18.25 20.73
N ARG A 226 18.83 18.12 20.07
CA ARG A 226 18.45 16.93 19.30
C ARG A 226 18.21 17.23 17.81
N PRO A 227 18.40 16.25 16.91
CA PRO A 227 18.07 16.45 15.49
C PRO A 227 16.58 16.71 15.29
N ILE A 228 16.25 17.45 14.22
CA ILE A 228 14.87 17.61 13.76
C ILE A 228 14.39 16.25 13.24
N VAL A 229 13.19 15.88 13.63
CA VAL A 229 12.51 14.63 13.19
C VAL A 229 11.23 14.94 12.41
N PRO A 230 10.71 13.99 11.61
CA PRO A 230 9.51 14.22 10.81
C PRO A 230 8.32 14.78 11.60
N GLY A 231 8.06 14.29 12.80
CA GLY A 231 6.95 14.73 13.67
C GLY A 231 7.06 16.17 14.17
N ASP A 232 8.24 16.79 14.08
CA ASP A 232 8.38 18.22 14.39
C ASP A 232 7.79 19.09 13.28
N VAL A 233 7.76 18.59 12.05
CA VAL A 233 7.35 19.35 10.84
C VAL A 233 5.99 18.86 10.33
N PHE A 234 5.78 17.56 10.26
CA PHE A 234 4.58 16.94 9.74
C PHE A 234 3.62 16.53 10.86
N ARG A 235 2.33 16.56 10.56
CA ARG A 235 1.28 16.02 11.42
C ARG A 235 0.45 15.08 10.57
N LEU A 236 0.83 13.82 10.58
CA LEU A 236 0.09 12.80 9.84
C LEU A 236 -1.26 12.51 10.52
N LYS A 237 -2.27 12.29 9.69
CA LYS A 237 -3.57 11.74 10.08
C LYS A 237 -3.45 10.23 10.30
N ALA A 238 -2.69 9.55 9.40
CA ALA A 238 -2.30 8.16 9.58
C ALA A 238 -0.97 7.87 8.87
N PHE A 239 -0.31 6.80 9.33
CA PHE A 239 0.97 6.35 8.82
C PHE A 239 0.88 4.87 8.49
N PHE A 240 0.96 4.54 7.20
CA PHE A 240 0.87 3.17 6.71
C PHE A 240 2.19 2.70 6.16
N PHE A 241 2.52 1.46 6.42
CA PHE A 241 3.58 0.80 5.70
C PHE A 241 3.30 -0.68 5.42
N ALA A 242 3.79 -1.13 4.27
CA ALA A 242 3.77 -2.52 3.84
C ALA A 242 5.14 -3.15 4.10
N GLY A 243 5.15 -4.41 4.52
CA GLY A 243 6.36 -5.20 4.71
C GLY A 243 6.36 -5.95 6.03
N THR A 244 7.07 -7.09 6.04
CA THR A 244 7.16 -8.01 7.18
C THR A 244 8.11 -7.56 8.29
N ASP A 245 8.92 -6.53 8.03
CA ASP A 245 9.92 -5.96 8.93
C ASP A 245 9.40 -4.80 9.78
N ALA A 246 8.09 -4.59 9.77
CA ALA A 246 7.38 -3.56 10.51
C ALA A 246 7.76 -3.48 11.99
N LYS A 247 7.83 -4.62 12.65
CA LYS A 247 8.16 -4.69 14.08
C LYS A 247 9.54 -4.10 14.40
N CYS A 248 10.52 -4.25 13.51
CA CYS A 248 11.88 -3.75 13.71
C CYS A 248 11.95 -2.22 13.76
N TYR A 249 11.05 -1.53 13.07
CA TYR A 249 11.08 -0.07 12.94
C TYR A 249 9.99 0.65 13.74
N ARG A 250 8.97 -0.07 14.22
CA ARG A 250 7.76 0.50 14.82
C ARG A 250 8.03 1.54 15.90
N ASP A 251 8.79 1.20 16.92
CA ASP A 251 9.05 2.09 18.07
C ASP A 251 9.86 3.33 17.67
N ARG A 252 10.82 3.13 16.79
CA ARG A 252 11.64 4.22 16.25
C ARG A 252 10.81 5.19 15.42
N LEU A 253 10.00 4.65 14.50
CA LEU A 253 9.13 5.44 13.65
C LEU A 253 8.06 6.16 14.47
N THR A 254 7.46 5.50 15.44
CA THR A 254 6.49 6.13 16.36
C THR A 254 7.09 7.35 17.07
N ARG A 255 8.30 7.21 17.61
CA ARG A 255 8.98 8.33 18.28
C ARG A 255 9.33 9.46 17.29
N ALA A 256 9.78 9.12 16.09
CA ALA A 256 10.23 10.11 15.12
C ALA A 256 9.08 10.83 14.39
N TRP A 257 7.96 10.14 14.14
CA TRP A 257 6.83 10.72 13.41
C TRP A 257 5.70 11.19 14.31
N GLY A 258 5.72 10.84 15.61
CA GLY A 258 4.71 11.21 16.58
C GLY A 258 3.39 10.45 16.43
N ILE A 259 3.34 9.41 15.59
CA ILE A 259 2.20 8.55 15.34
C ILE A 259 2.67 7.11 15.10
N ALA A 260 1.96 6.15 15.66
CA ALA A 260 2.27 4.74 15.45
C ALA A 260 1.90 4.31 14.02
N PRO A 261 2.79 3.62 13.32
CA PRO A 261 2.47 3.09 11.99
C PRO A 261 1.44 1.97 12.07
N VAL A 262 0.55 1.96 11.07
CA VAL A 262 -0.38 0.86 10.79
C VAL A 262 0.26 -0.03 9.75
N GLU A 263 0.39 -1.30 10.07
CA GLU A 263 0.95 -2.31 9.19
C GLU A 263 -0.12 -2.83 8.22
N LEU A 264 0.22 -2.86 6.94
CA LEU A 264 -0.57 -3.48 5.89
C LEU A 264 0.14 -4.76 5.46
N ALA A 265 -0.46 -5.91 5.76
CA ALA A 265 0.05 -7.24 5.42
C ALA A 265 -0.55 -7.74 4.09
#